data_0d7583241d8e925c6cc7be5c356491f6
#
_entry.id   0d7583241d8e925c6cc7be5c356491f6
#
_cell.length_a   1.000
_cell.length_b   1.000
_cell.length_c   1.000
_cell.angle_alpha   90.00
_cell.angle_beta   90.00
_cell.angle_gamma   90.00
#
_symmetry.space_group_name_H-M   'P 1'
#
loop_
_entity.id
_entity.type
_entity.pdbx_description
1 polymer ?
#
loop_
_entity_poly.entity_id
_entity_poly.type
_entity_poly.pdbx_seq_one_letter_code
_entity_poly.pdbx_strand_id
1 'polypeptide(L)'
;KQFLKEHRSARYQYLVLTVNLTGAITNREVIGHYLHHPVDIFVNVSASEGLPVSIMEAISFNIPVIATNVGGTNEIVTSESGVLLDPHFSAQELADQIVRVYEHKDRFHPRRLWEEKFNAGKNYPRFISQILND
;
A
#
# COMPACT_ATOMS: atom_id res chain seq x y z
N LYS A 1 2.14 21.59 12.84
CA LYS A 1 2.53 22.91 12.19
C LYS A 1 4.04 23.17 12.24
N GLN A 2 4.78 22.63 13.21
CA GLN A 2 6.24 22.86 13.34
C GLN A 2 7.03 21.98 12.36
N PHE A 3 6.67 20.72 12.20
CA PHE A 3 7.29 19.77 11.27
C PHE A 3 7.36 20.29 9.83
N LEU A 4 6.30 20.96 9.34
CA LEU A 4 6.25 21.52 7.99
C LEU A 4 7.13 22.77 7.80
N LYS A 5 7.56 23.44 8.89
CA LYS A 5 8.42 24.62 8.80
C LYS A 5 9.91 24.28 8.64
N GLU A 6 10.35 23.15 9.19
CA GLU A 6 11.78 22.78 9.25
C GLU A 6 12.26 22.03 8.00
N HIS A 7 11.34 21.47 7.19
CA HIS A 7 11.66 20.64 6.04
C HIS A 7 11.31 21.28 4.68
N ARG A 8 11.33 22.62 4.59
CA ARG A 8 11.19 23.34 3.33
C ARG A 8 12.45 23.21 2.46
N SER A 9 12.66 22.04 1.85
CA SER A 9 13.49 22.01 0.66
C SER A 9 12.72 22.64 -0.49
N ALA A 10 13.40 23.26 -1.46
CA ALA A 10 12.80 23.92 -2.62
C ALA A 10 11.85 23.00 -3.42
N ARG A 11 11.97 21.68 -3.24
CA ARG A 11 11.18 20.63 -3.90
C ARG A 11 9.74 20.49 -3.37
N TYR A 12 9.45 20.96 -2.13
CA TYR A 12 8.15 20.84 -1.47
C TYR A 12 7.42 22.17 -1.29
N GLN A 13 7.82 23.20 -2.01
CA GLN A 13 7.38 24.59 -1.80
C GLN A 13 5.87 24.82 -2.02
N TYR A 14 5.17 23.85 -2.62
CA TYR A 14 3.75 23.96 -2.99
C TYR A 14 2.87 22.81 -2.50
N LEU A 15 3.34 22.01 -1.53
CA LEU A 15 2.50 20.94 -0.98
C LEU A 15 1.47 21.51 0.00
N VAL A 16 0.24 21.62 -0.42
CA VAL A 16 -0.90 21.87 0.48
C VAL A 16 -1.34 20.51 1.03
N LEU A 17 -0.98 20.22 2.27
CA LEU A 17 -1.41 19.01 2.97
C LEU A 17 -2.75 19.27 3.65
N THR A 18 -3.80 18.66 3.13
CA THR A 18 -5.09 18.52 3.84
C THR A 18 -5.10 17.14 4.49
N VAL A 19 -5.23 17.08 5.80
CA VAL A 19 -5.36 15.83 6.56
C VAL A 19 -6.82 15.66 6.96
N ASN A 20 -7.44 14.56 6.52
CA ASN A 20 -8.78 14.17 6.93
C ASN A 20 -8.68 12.96 7.86
N LEU A 21 -9.16 13.10 9.09
CA LEU A 21 -9.25 12.01 10.06
C LEU A 21 -10.66 11.41 10.00
N THR A 22 -10.77 10.21 9.47
CA THR A 22 -12.06 9.54 9.28
C THR A 22 -12.53 8.78 10.52
N GLY A 23 -11.65 8.54 11.50
CA GLY A 23 -11.94 7.60 12.59
C GLY A 23 -12.06 6.16 12.08
N ALA A 24 -12.76 5.33 12.84
CA ALA A 24 -13.02 3.94 12.43
C ALA A 24 -14.07 3.93 11.31
N ILE A 25 -13.71 3.31 10.20
CA ILE A 25 -14.59 3.08 9.05
C ILE A 25 -14.69 1.58 8.76
N THR A 26 -15.80 1.16 8.20
CA THR A 26 -16.03 -0.25 7.84
C THR A 26 -15.24 -0.62 6.59
N ASN A 27 -14.96 -1.91 6.39
CA ASN A 27 -14.34 -2.41 5.17
C ASN A 27 -15.13 -2.00 3.91
N ARG A 28 -16.47 -2.02 3.98
CA ARG A 28 -17.33 -1.59 2.87
C ARG A 28 -17.11 -0.12 2.50
N GLU A 29 -16.89 0.74 3.47
CA GLU A 29 -16.59 2.16 3.25
C GLU A 29 -15.20 2.35 2.64
N VAL A 30 -14.19 1.57 3.07
CA VAL A 30 -12.86 1.56 2.45
C VAL A 30 -12.94 1.17 0.97
N ILE A 31 -13.60 0.07 0.67
CA ILE A 31 -13.80 -0.39 -0.71
C ILE A 31 -14.59 0.65 -1.53
N GLY A 32 -15.65 1.22 -0.95
CA GLY A 32 -16.40 2.31 -1.56
C GLY A 32 -15.53 3.54 -1.86
N HIS A 33 -14.62 3.88 -0.95
CA HIS A 33 -13.67 4.97 -1.17
C HIS A 33 -12.76 4.68 -2.37
N TYR A 34 -12.14 3.49 -2.45
CA TYR A 34 -11.29 3.11 -3.57
C TYR A 34 -12.02 3.08 -4.91
N LEU A 35 -13.31 2.75 -4.91
CA LEU A 35 -14.13 2.73 -6.13
C LEU A 35 -14.45 4.12 -6.66
N HIS A 36 -14.62 5.10 -5.78
CA HIS A 36 -15.16 6.42 -6.14
C HIS A 36 -14.15 7.56 -6.06
N HIS A 37 -12.97 7.30 -5.48
CA HIS A 37 -11.94 8.32 -5.33
C HIS A 37 -10.59 7.79 -5.82
N PRO A 38 -9.82 8.59 -6.58
CA PRO A 38 -8.46 8.23 -6.95
C PRO A 38 -7.58 8.21 -5.71
N VAL A 39 -6.87 7.11 -5.51
CA VAL A 39 -5.87 6.95 -4.45
C VAL A 39 -4.53 6.69 -5.11
N ASP A 40 -3.58 7.58 -4.89
CA ASP A 40 -2.26 7.49 -5.51
C ASP A 40 -1.33 6.51 -4.79
N ILE A 41 -1.42 6.43 -3.46
CA ILE A 41 -0.53 5.59 -2.63
C ILE A 41 -1.29 5.14 -1.39
N PHE A 42 -1.14 3.87 -1.03
CA PHE A 42 -1.54 3.34 0.26
C PHE A 42 -0.31 3.22 1.16
N VAL A 43 -0.40 3.73 2.39
CA VAL A 43 0.72 3.69 3.37
C VAL A 43 0.30 2.88 4.58
N ASN A 44 1.07 1.82 4.90
CA ASN A 44 0.92 1.02 6.11
C ASN A 44 2.25 0.96 6.87
N VAL A 45 2.36 1.71 7.95
CA VAL A 45 3.56 1.79 8.79
C VAL A 45 3.37 1.06 10.13
N SER A 46 2.75 -0.09 10.10
CA SER A 46 2.53 -0.93 11.27
C SER A 46 3.83 -1.43 11.87
N ALA A 47 3.88 -1.56 13.20
CA ALA A 47 5.01 -2.15 13.92
C ALA A 47 4.99 -3.68 13.88
N SER A 48 3.84 -4.30 13.62
CA SER A 48 3.67 -5.75 13.51
C SER A 48 2.46 -6.05 12.62
N GLU A 49 2.59 -7.06 11.79
CA GLU A 49 1.53 -7.56 10.92
C GLU A 49 1.56 -9.09 10.87
N GLY A 50 0.40 -9.71 10.62
CA GLY A 50 0.35 -11.07 10.09
C GLY A 50 0.48 -11.03 8.57
N LEU A 51 -0.59 -11.37 7.87
CA LEU A 51 -0.73 -11.12 6.42
C LEU A 51 -1.74 -9.97 6.25
N PRO A 52 -1.31 -8.73 5.95
CA PRO A 52 -2.16 -7.54 6.03
C PRO A 52 -3.20 -7.49 4.90
N VAL A 53 -4.47 -7.76 5.26
CA VAL A 53 -5.61 -7.75 4.31
C VAL A 53 -5.79 -6.37 3.68
N SER A 54 -5.57 -5.29 4.44
CA SER A 54 -5.67 -3.92 3.94
C SER A 54 -4.72 -3.61 2.77
N ILE A 55 -3.53 -4.20 2.79
CA ILE A 55 -2.58 -4.12 1.67
C ILE A 55 -3.11 -4.91 0.48
N MET A 56 -3.64 -6.13 0.69
CA MET A 56 -4.24 -6.92 -0.40
C MET A 56 -5.43 -6.19 -1.04
N GLU A 57 -6.23 -5.50 -0.25
CA GLU A 57 -7.32 -4.66 -0.75
C GLU A 57 -6.78 -3.50 -1.60
N ALA A 58 -5.81 -2.74 -1.12
CA ALA A 58 -5.23 -1.62 -1.86
C ALA A 58 -4.63 -2.07 -3.21
N ILE A 59 -3.83 -3.14 -3.23
CA ILE A 59 -3.24 -3.64 -4.48
C ILE A 59 -4.28 -4.21 -5.44
N SER A 60 -5.44 -4.69 -4.94
CA SER A 60 -6.57 -5.11 -5.79
C SER A 60 -7.19 -3.97 -6.58
N PHE A 61 -7.01 -2.73 -6.13
CA PHE A 61 -7.42 -1.50 -6.83
C PHE A 61 -6.29 -0.83 -7.61
N ASN A 62 -5.18 -1.54 -7.81
CA ASN A 62 -3.98 -1.03 -8.48
C ASN A 62 -3.31 0.15 -7.77
N ILE A 63 -3.45 0.23 -6.45
CA ILE A 63 -2.87 1.28 -5.63
C ILE A 63 -1.47 0.84 -5.18
N PRO A 64 -0.40 1.57 -5.52
CA PRO A 64 0.95 1.29 -5.04
C PRO A 64 1.02 1.43 -3.51
N VAL A 65 1.84 0.58 -2.88
CA VAL A 65 1.93 0.49 -1.43
C VAL A 65 3.30 0.92 -0.92
N ILE A 66 3.32 1.65 0.18
CA ILE A 66 4.50 1.83 1.02
C ILE A 66 4.20 1.19 2.37
N ALA A 67 4.97 0.20 2.77
CA ALA A 67 4.72 -0.49 4.03
C ALA A 67 6.01 -0.85 4.77
N THR A 68 5.92 -0.99 6.11
CA THR A 68 7.03 -1.53 6.90
C THR A 68 7.23 -3.02 6.60
N ASN A 69 8.49 -3.44 6.55
CA ASN A 69 8.87 -4.84 6.35
C ASN A 69 8.74 -5.62 7.65
N VAL A 70 7.51 -5.94 8.04
CA VAL A 70 7.18 -6.69 9.26
C VAL A 70 6.21 -7.82 8.95
N GLY A 71 6.33 -8.95 9.66
CA GLY A 71 5.47 -10.12 9.44
C GLY A 71 5.44 -10.58 7.98
N GLY A 72 4.25 -10.89 7.46
CA GLY A 72 4.04 -11.33 6.07
C GLY A 72 3.92 -10.19 5.05
N THR A 73 4.25 -8.93 5.41
CA THR A 73 4.13 -7.79 4.50
C THR A 73 4.95 -7.97 3.22
N ASN A 74 6.16 -8.56 3.33
CA ASN A 74 7.04 -8.81 2.20
C ASN A 74 6.55 -9.89 1.22
N GLU A 75 5.55 -10.66 1.59
CA GLU A 75 4.89 -11.61 0.67
C GLU A 75 3.96 -10.88 -0.31
N ILE A 76 3.45 -9.70 0.09
CA ILE A 76 2.48 -8.90 -0.67
C ILE A 76 3.16 -7.69 -1.32
N VAL A 77 4.03 -6.99 -0.57
CA VAL A 77 4.72 -5.80 -1.08
C VAL A 77 6.06 -6.20 -1.69
N THR A 78 6.11 -6.13 -3.01
CA THR A 78 7.28 -6.42 -3.83
C THR A 78 7.63 -5.20 -4.68
N SER A 79 8.73 -5.24 -5.42
CA SER A 79 9.10 -4.17 -6.37
C SER A 79 8.03 -3.91 -7.43
N GLU A 80 7.09 -4.82 -7.60
CA GLU A 80 5.97 -4.71 -8.55
C GLU A 80 4.76 -4.00 -7.94
N SER A 81 4.53 -4.16 -6.63
CA SER A 81 3.36 -3.59 -5.94
C SER A 81 3.68 -2.37 -5.07
N GLY A 82 4.95 -2.10 -4.78
CA GLY A 82 5.29 -0.97 -3.91
C GLY A 82 6.71 -0.98 -3.37
N VAL A 83 6.88 -0.40 -2.18
CA VAL A 83 8.15 -0.24 -1.49
C VAL A 83 8.04 -0.71 -0.05
N LEU A 84 9.02 -1.47 0.41
CA LEU A 84 9.18 -1.83 1.82
C LEU A 84 10.13 -0.84 2.51
N LEU A 85 9.74 -0.40 3.69
CA LEU A 85 10.54 0.40 4.61
C LEU A 85 11.16 -0.50 5.68
N ASP A 86 12.35 -0.14 6.15
CA ASP A 86 12.89 -0.70 7.38
C ASP A 86 11.94 -0.40 8.56
N PRO A 87 11.72 -1.32 9.51
CA PRO A 87 10.87 -1.05 10.69
C PRO A 87 11.32 0.17 11.53
N HIS A 88 12.58 0.57 11.42
CA HIS A 88 13.16 1.73 12.12
C HIS A 88 13.30 2.96 11.21
N PHE A 89 12.51 3.03 10.13
CA PHE A 89 12.55 4.16 9.20
C PHE A 89 12.36 5.52 9.90
N SER A 90 12.99 6.55 9.38
CA SER A 90 12.76 7.94 9.76
C SER A 90 11.58 8.56 9.03
N ALA A 91 11.01 9.63 9.60
CA ALA A 91 9.95 10.39 8.90
C ALA A 91 10.43 10.96 7.54
N GLN A 92 11.73 11.27 7.44
CA GLN A 92 12.30 11.74 6.18
C GLN A 92 12.34 10.64 5.13
N GLU A 93 12.74 9.42 5.49
CA GLU A 93 12.73 8.27 4.57
C GLU A 93 11.33 7.97 4.08
N LEU A 94 10.31 8.00 4.94
CA LEU A 94 8.92 7.85 4.52
C LEU A 94 8.52 8.94 3.52
N ALA A 95 8.82 10.19 3.82
CA ALA A 95 8.51 11.31 2.95
C ALA A 95 9.18 11.18 1.57
N ASP A 96 10.46 10.80 1.54
CA ASP A 96 11.21 10.58 0.31
C ASP A 96 10.63 9.42 -0.53
N GLN A 97 10.21 8.34 0.13
CA GLN A 97 9.56 7.22 -0.57
C GLN A 97 8.17 7.58 -1.09
N ILE A 98 7.39 8.39 -0.37
CA ILE A 98 6.09 8.90 -0.86
C ILE A 98 6.29 9.68 -2.16
N VAL A 99 7.24 10.61 -2.19
CA VAL A 99 7.54 11.39 -3.40
C VAL A 99 8.01 10.49 -4.53
N ARG A 100 8.94 9.58 -4.26
CA ARG A 100 9.47 8.64 -5.24
C ARG A 100 8.39 7.74 -5.86
N VAL A 101 7.53 7.17 -5.03
CA VAL A 101 6.42 6.31 -5.51
C VAL A 101 5.42 7.13 -6.31
N TYR A 102 5.08 8.34 -5.86
CA TYR A 102 4.18 9.23 -6.58
C TYR A 102 4.71 9.64 -7.97
N GLU A 103 5.98 10.03 -8.05
CA GLU A 103 6.63 10.42 -9.31
C GLU A 103 6.77 9.25 -10.32
N HIS A 104 6.76 8.02 -9.83
CA HIS A 104 6.99 6.82 -10.64
C HIS A 104 5.90 5.76 -10.51
N LYS A 105 4.67 6.17 -10.17
CA LYS A 105 3.56 5.24 -9.93
C LYS A 105 3.21 4.35 -11.12
N ASP A 106 3.51 4.80 -12.32
CA ASP A 106 3.36 4.06 -13.58
C ASP A 106 4.26 2.82 -13.70
N ARG A 107 5.31 2.72 -12.87
CA ARG A 107 6.21 1.55 -12.81
C ARG A 107 5.65 0.42 -11.96
N PHE A 108 4.67 0.69 -11.13
CA PHE A 108 4.04 -0.33 -10.28
C PHE A 108 2.81 -0.91 -10.96
N HIS A 109 2.63 -2.22 -10.81
CA HIS A 109 1.50 -2.96 -11.33
C HIS A 109 0.85 -3.83 -10.23
N PRO A 110 0.39 -3.22 -9.12
CA PRO A 110 -0.07 -3.95 -7.94
C PRO A 110 -1.23 -4.89 -8.26
N ARG A 111 -2.15 -4.48 -9.13
CA ARG A 111 -3.31 -5.28 -9.54
C ARG A 111 -2.89 -6.59 -10.23
N ARG A 112 -1.86 -6.56 -11.06
CA ARG A 112 -1.34 -7.77 -11.71
C ARG A 112 -0.87 -8.78 -10.68
N LEU A 113 -0.05 -8.34 -9.71
CA LEU A 113 0.41 -9.18 -8.62
C LEU A 113 -0.76 -9.78 -7.83
N TRP A 114 -1.78 -8.96 -7.51
CA TRP A 114 -2.98 -9.43 -6.81
C TRP A 114 -3.72 -10.51 -7.60
N GLU A 115 -3.92 -10.32 -8.90
CA GLU A 115 -4.59 -11.28 -9.77
C GLU A 115 -3.85 -12.61 -9.89
N GLU A 116 -2.53 -12.58 -9.82
CA GLU A 116 -1.68 -13.76 -9.90
C GLU A 116 -1.64 -14.55 -8.59
N LYS A 117 -1.54 -13.85 -7.45
CA LYS A 117 -1.25 -14.49 -6.16
C LYS A 117 -2.42 -14.52 -5.19
N PHE A 118 -3.28 -13.51 -5.18
CA PHE A 118 -4.28 -13.31 -4.12
C PHE A 118 -5.72 -13.38 -4.60
N ASN A 119 -5.97 -13.55 -5.89
CA ASN A 119 -7.32 -13.68 -6.42
C ASN A 119 -7.95 -15.02 -6.01
N ALA A 120 -8.92 -14.95 -5.09
CA ALA A 120 -9.65 -16.12 -4.58
C ALA A 120 -10.33 -16.92 -5.70
N GLY A 121 -10.85 -16.25 -6.74
CA GLY A 121 -11.46 -16.90 -7.90
C GLY A 121 -10.50 -17.80 -8.69
N LYS A 122 -9.19 -17.56 -8.59
CA LYS A 122 -8.14 -18.41 -9.17
C LYS A 122 -7.58 -19.39 -8.16
N ASN A 123 -7.37 -18.96 -6.93
CA ASN A 123 -6.69 -19.74 -5.90
C ASN A 123 -7.54 -20.91 -5.38
N TYR A 124 -8.85 -20.71 -5.16
CA TYR A 124 -9.71 -21.80 -4.69
C TYR A 124 -9.82 -22.97 -5.68
N PRO A 125 -10.09 -22.77 -6.98
CA PRO A 125 -10.10 -23.88 -7.93
C PRO A 125 -8.76 -24.62 -8.01
N ARG A 126 -7.63 -23.88 -7.95
CA ARG A 126 -6.28 -24.47 -7.94
C ARG A 126 -6.03 -25.32 -6.71
N PHE A 127 -6.40 -24.82 -5.54
CA PHE A 127 -6.27 -25.54 -4.27
C PHE A 127 -7.11 -26.81 -4.25
N ILE A 128 -8.38 -26.72 -4.67
CA ILE A 128 -9.26 -27.90 -4.80
C ILE A 128 -8.67 -28.92 -5.74
N SER A 129 -8.18 -28.49 -6.90
CA SER A 129 -7.54 -29.39 -7.87
C SER A 129 -6.32 -30.11 -7.32
N GLN A 130 -5.52 -29.47 -6.48
CA GLN A 130 -4.38 -30.07 -5.83
C GLN A 130 -4.82 -31.17 -4.82
N ILE A 131 -5.83 -30.90 -4.00
CA ILE A 131 -6.33 -31.88 -3.02
C ILE A 131 -6.96 -33.09 -3.69
N LEU A 132 -7.62 -32.93 -4.83
CA LEU A 132 -8.31 -34.04 -5.50
C LEU A 132 -7.39 -34.89 -6.38
N ASN A 133 -6.16 -34.45 -6.65
CA ASN A 133 -5.17 -35.17 -7.47
C ASN A 133 -4.04 -35.80 -6.64
N ASP A 134 -4.03 -35.62 -5.33
CA ASP A 134 -3.22 -36.34 -4.33
C ASP A 134 -4.00 -37.54 -3.78
#